data_2344c6444df7e18a82740bdbcc244da9
#
_entry.id   2344c6444df7e18a82740bdbcc244da9
#
_cell.length_a   1.000
_cell.length_b   1.000
_cell.length_c   1.000
_cell.angle_alpha   90.00
_cell.angle_beta   90.00
_cell.angle_gamma   90.00
#
_symmetry.space_group_name_H-M   'P 1'
#
loop_
_entity.id
_entity.type
_entity.pdbx_description
1 polymer ?
#
loop_
_entity_poly.entity_id
_entity_poly.type
_entity_poly.pdbx_seq_one_letter_code
_entity_poly.pdbx_strand_id
1 'polypeptide(L)'
;MSKHSTSALTMRDALYEAPGPKMRAKIRIGTAISLVAVAALAVLVLQRFYVTGQLSVHYWYFFTHLTTWKFLLAGFEGTVKVALTAGAIALVLGLALMLGRTSDIKPLQLVCRVLTDFFRGVPSLLFTYFFFLVLPQYKIALPSFWMLTLPVALAAAGVLAEIFRAGVNAVPRGQVEAAQALGLSKAKITFKIVLPQAIRFIIPSLISQLVVVVKDTTVAYVVSYPDLMQNARVLITNYDALVSVYLVIAVIYILINVAINKAAVYVSHKTGATIIR
;
A
#
# COMPACT_ATOMS: atom_id res chain seq x y z
N MET A 1 -7.41 25.38 48.32
CA MET A 1 -8.44 24.49 47.70
C MET A 1 -7.99 24.18 46.27
N SER A 2 -7.31 23.05 46.09
CA SER A 2 -6.78 22.61 44.80
C SER A 2 -7.89 21.87 44.04
N LYS A 3 -8.30 22.38 42.87
CA LYS A 3 -9.19 21.69 41.94
C LYS A 3 -8.44 20.55 41.26
N HIS A 4 -8.53 19.34 41.80
CA HIS A 4 -8.21 18.15 41.03
C HIS A 4 -9.27 18.01 39.90
N SER A 5 -8.87 18.33 38.68
CA SER A 5 -9.58 17.94 37.48
C SER A 5 -9.47 16.42 37.36
N THR A 6 -10.52 15.69 37.72
CA THR A 6 -10.71 14.28 37.36
C THR A 6 -10.93 14.21 35.86
N SER A 7 -9.82 14.14 35.10
CA SER A 7 -9.89 13.71 33.70
C SER A 7 -10.46 12.29 33.72
N ALA A 8 -11.60 12.09 33.07
CA ALA A 8 -12.19 10.78 32.90
C ALA A 8 -11.12 9.86 32.27
N LEU A 9 -10.71 8.83 33.02
CA LEU A 9 -9.81 7.78 32.54
C LEU A 9 -10.40 7.22 31.24
N THR A 10 -9.67 7.31 30.14
CA THR A 10 -10.13 6.69 28.91
C THR A 10 -10.08 5.17 29.09
N MET A 11 -10.92 4.43 28.35
CA MET A 11 -10.92 2.96 28.37
C MET A 11 -9.50 2.38 28.10
N ARG A 12 -8.68 3.13 27.36
CA ARG A 12 -7.28 2.84 27.11
C ARG A 12 -6.43 2.97 28.38
N ASP A 13 -6.65 3.98 29.21
CA ASP A 13 -5.91 4.20 30.47
C ASP A 13 -6.29 3.17 31.53
N ALA A 14 -7.52 2.59 31.44
CA ALA A 14 -7.98 1.51 32.30
C ALA A 14 -7.40 0.14 31.90
N LEU A 15 -7.10 -0.08 30.61
CA LEU A 15 -6.57 -1.34 30.08
C LEU A 15 -5.03 -1.39 30.06
N TYR A 16 -4.36 -0.25 30.02
CA TYR A 16 -2.89 -0.15 29.98
C TYR A 16 -2.42 0.72 31.14
N GLU A 17 -1.97 0.07 32.21
CA GLU A 17 -1.29 0.79 33.29
C GLU A 17 -0.09 1.57 32.75
N ALA A 18 -0.04 2.85 33.02
CA ALA A 18 1.11 3.67 32.66
C ALA A 18 2.38 3.06 33.26
N PRO A 19 3.44 2.84 32.48
CA PRO A 19 4.63 2.18 32.95
C PRO A 19 5.21 2.93 34.15
N GLY A 20 5.41 2.19 35.25
CA GLY A 20 5.97 2.72 36.50
C GLY A 20 7.40 3.29 36.33
N PRO A 21 7.93 4.05 37.28
CA PRO A 21 9.21 4.77 37.13
C PRO A 21 10.38 3.85 36.77
N LYS A 22 10.45 2.64 37.30
CA LYS A 22 11.47 1.64 36.93
C LYS A 22 11.33 1.17 35.46
N MET A 23 10.11 0.97 35.02
CA MET A 23 9.86 0.57 33.61
C MET A 23 10.16 1.72 32.63
N ARG A 24 9.80 2.96 33.01
CA ARG A 24 10.16 4.15 32.21
C ARG A 24 11.68 4.32 32.07
N ALA A 25 12.43 4.05 33.15
CA ALA A 25 13.90 4.06 33.11
C ALA A 25 14.44 2.99 32.14
N LYS A 26 13.94 1.75 32.22
CA LYS A 26 14.31 0.68 31.28
C LYS A 26 13.98 1.03 29.85
N ILE A 27 12.79 1.59 29.57
CA ILE A 27 12.39 2.04 28.24
C ILE A 27 13.35 3.14 27.73
N ARG A 28 13.68 4.16 28.55
CA ARG A 28 14.64 5.20 28.15
C ARG A 28 16.02 4.64 27.82
N ILE A 29 16.53 3.75 28.68
CA ILE A 29 17.83 3.09 28.43
C ILE A 29 17.77 2.26 27.14
N GLY A 30 16.74 1.44 26.97
CA GLY A 30 16.55 0.66 25.74
C GLY A 30 16.46 1.53 24.48
N THR A 31 15.71 2.64 24.56
CA THR A 31 15.61 3.61 23.46
C THR A 31 16.98 4.26 23.18
N ALA A 32 17.71 4.66 24.21
CA ALA A 32 19.04 5.24 24.05
C ALA A 32 20.03 4.25 23.40
N ILE A 33 20.03 3.00 23.86
CA ILE A 33 20.87 1.94 23.27
C ILE A 33 20.48 1.72 21.79
N SER A 34 19.19 1.64 21.49
CA SER A 34 18.71 1.48 20.11
C SER A 34 19.11 2.65 19.22
N LEU A 35 19.00 3.88 19.71
CA LEU A 35 19.41 5.08 18.97
C LEU A 35 20.93 5.09 18.70
N VAL A 36 21.73 4.72 19.71
CA VAL A 36 23.19 4.61 19.55
C VAL A 36 23.54 3.53 18.54
N ALA A 37 22.88 2.37 18.60
CA ALA A 37 23.11 1.28 17.64
C ALA A 37 22.75 1.69 16.21
N VAL A 38 21.61 2.36 16.03
CA VAL A 38 21.20 2.90 14.71
C VAL A 38 22.17 3.97 14.21
N ALA A 39 22.61 4.88 15.09
CA ALA A 39 23.60 5.90 14.73
C ALA A 39 24.95 5.28 14.36
N ALA A 40 25.43 4.28 15.12
CA ALA A 40 26.65 3.56 14.82
C ALA A 40 26.56 2.85 13.46
N LEU A 41 25.44 2.17 13.18
CA LEU A 41 25.19 1.54 11.88
C LEU A 41 25.21 2.56 10.74
N ALA A 42 24.54 3.71 10.91
CA ALA A 42 24.53 4.78 9.93
C ALA A 42 25.96 5.32 9.65
N VAL A 43 26.75 5.53 10.71
CA VAL A 43 28.15 5.96 10.56
C VAL A 43 28.98 4.91 9.79
N LEU A 44 28.85 3.63 10.12
CA LEU A 44 29.55 2.55 9.41
C LEU A 44 29.17 2.50 7.92
N VAL A 45 27.87 2.66 7.59
CA VAL A 45 27.39 2.71 6.20
C VAL A 45 27.98 3.93 5.47
N LEU A 46 27.92 5.12 6.08
CA LEU A 46 28.49 6.35 5.50
C LEU A 46 30.02 6.23 5.30
N GLN A 47 30.71 5.70 6.29
CA GLN A 47 32.16 5.43 6.19
C GLN A 47 32.45 4.46 5.02
N ARG A 48 31.64 3.40 4.88
CA ARG A 48 31.80 2.48 3.76
C ARG A 48 31.58 3.17 2.42
N PHE A 49 30.57 4.01 2.29
CA PHE A 49 30.32 4.79 1.07
C PHE A 49 31.44 5.77 0.77
N TYR A 50 32.02 6.39 1.79
CA TYR A 50 33.17 7.27 1.63
C TYR A 50 34.42 6.50 1.13
N VAL A 51 34.77 5.41 1.81
CA VAL A 51 35.95 4.57 1.45
C VAL A 51 35.80 3.95 0.06
N THR A 52 34.60 3.55 -0.35
CA THR A 52 34.33 3.01 -1.69
C THR A 52 34.14 4.07 -2.77
N GLY A 53 34.29 5.36 -2.43
CA GLY A 53 34.15 6.47 -3.37
C GLY A 53 32.73 6.78 -3.82
N GLN A 54 31.70 6.14 -3.25
CA GLN A 54 30.29 6.32 -3.67
C GLN A 54 29.76 7.74 -3.41
N LEU A 55 30.43 8.52 -2.57
CA LEU A 55 30.12 9.92 -2.30
C LEU A 55 30.86 10.90 -3.24
N SER A 56 31.68 10.40 -4.18
CA SER A 56 32.37 11.26 -5.13
C SER A 56 31.42 12.00 -6.07
N VAL A 57 31.79 13.20 -6.49
CA VAL A 57 30.98 14.05 -7.39
C VAL A 57 30.59 13.29 -8.67
N HIS A 58 31.44 12.39 -9.16
CA HIS A 58 31.18 11.60 -10.34
C HIS A 58 29.83 10.85 -10.31
N TYR A 59 29.43 10.28 -9.15
CA TYR A 59 28.19 9.54 -9.00
C TYR A 59 26.96 10.42 -8.70
N TRP A 60 27.14 11.75 -8.59
CA TRP A 60 26.07 12.65 -8.21
C TRP A 60 25.87 13.81 -9.20
N TYR A 61 26.87 14.14 -10.04
CA TYR A 61 26.84 15.34 -10.88
C TYR A 61 25.67 15.35 -11.88
N PHE A 62 25.26 14.19 -12.40
CA PHE A 62 24.17 14.15 -13.38
C PHE A 62 22.81 14.53 -12.78
N PHE A 63 22.64 14.50 -11.47
CA PHE A 63 21.45 15.05 -10.81
C PHE A 63 21.40 16.59 -10.84
N THR A 64 22.48 17.28 -11.22
CA THR A 64 22.46 18.73 -11.45
C THR A 64 21.81 19.08 -12.78
N HIS A 65 21.64 18.12 -13.69
CA HIS A 65 21.06 18.32 -15.01
C HIS A 65 19.54 18.20 -14.97
N LEU A 66 18.84 19.20 -15.52
CA LEU A 66 17.39 19.22 -15.62
C LEU A 66 16.84 18.03 -16.44
N THR A 67 17.62 17.53 -17.42
CA THR A 67 17.26 16.36 -18.23
C THR A 67 17.06 15.11 -17.39
N THR A 68 17.90 14.90 -16.36
CA THR A 68 17.77 13.77 -15.43
C THR A 68 16.45 13.82 -14.68
N TRP A 69 16.09 14.99 -14.16
CA TRP A 69 14.82 15.17 -13.45
C TRP A 69 13.59 15.03 -14.36
N LYS A 70 13.67 15.56 -15.59
CA LYS A 70 12.60 15.33 -16.60
C LYS A 70 12.43 13.84 -16.91
N PHE A 71 13.54 13.10 -17.02
CA PHE A 71 13.51 11.65 -17.26
C PHE A 71 12.91 10.88 -16.08
N LEU A 72 13.27 11.25 -14.84
CA LEU A 72 12.65 10.67 -13.63
C LEU A 72 11.17 11.06 -13.50
N LEU A 73 10.80 12.28 -13.87
CA LEU A 73 9.40 12.73 -13.86
C LEU A 73 8.55 11.94 -14.86
N ALA A 74 9.06 11.68 -16.06
CA ALA A 74 8.39 10.82 -17.03
C ALA A 74 8.17 9.40 -16.47
N GLY A 75 9.18 8.85 -15.77
CA GLY A 75 9.04 7.58 -15.06
C GLY A 75 8.00 7.63 -13.94
N PHE A 76 7.95 8.72 -13.18
CA PHE A 76 6.93 8.95 -12.16
C PHE A 76 5.52 8.98 -12.76
N GLU A 77 5.32 9.65 -13.89
CA GLU A 77 4.05 9.62 -14.62
C GLU A 77 3.66 8.19 -15.01
N GLY A 78 4.62 7.39 -15.48
CA GLY A 78 4.42 5.96 -15.76
C GLY A 78 3.94 5.20 -14.52
N THR A 79 4.62 5.38 -13.38
CA THR A 79 4.23 4.81 -12.09
C THR A 79 2.79 5.18 -11.71
N VAL A 80 2.43 6.47 -11.82
CA VAL A 80 1.09 6.97 -11.49
C VAL A 80 0.02 6.36 -12.41
N LYS A 81 0.28 6.31 -13.71
CA LYS A 81 -0.65 5.72 -14.68
C LYS A 81 -0.95 4.25 -14.36
N VAL A 82 0.08 3.45 -14.13
CA VAL A 82 -0.10 2.04 -13.75
C VAL A 82 -0.81 1.91 -12.41
N ALA A 83 -0.38 2.64 -11.38
CA ALA A 83 -0.95 2.54 -10.05
C ALA A 83 -2.45 2.91 -10.01
N LEU A 84 -2.85 3.98 -10.71
CA LEU A 84 -4.25 4.39 -10.79
C LEU A 84 -5.08 3.39 -11.59
N THR A 85 -4.58 2.92 -12.72
CA THR A 85 -5.30 1.95 -13.56
C THR A 85 -5.42 0.59 -12.85
N ALA A 86 -4.32 0.08 -12.28
CA ALA A 86 -4.33 -1.16 -11.53
C ALA A 86 -5.21 -1.05 -10.28
N GLY A 87 -5.14 0.07 -9.57
CA GLY A 87 -5.99 0.34 -8.41
C GLY A 87 -7.48 0.37 -8.76
N ALA A 88 -7.86 1.02 -9.86
CA ALA A 88 -9.25 1.06 -10.33
C ALA A 88 -9.77 -0.34 -10.71
N ILE A 89 -9.00 -1.10 -11.48
CA ILE A 89 -9.33 -2.49 -11.84
C ILE A 89 -9.45 -3.34 -10.57
N ALA A 90 -8.49 -3.22 -9.65
CA ALA A 90 -8.47 -3.99 -8.42
C ALA A 90 -9.65 -3.68 -7.50
N LEU A 91 -10.11 -2.42 -7.43
CA LEU A 91 -11.32 -2.04 -6.68
C LEU A 91 -12.57 -2.73 -7.23
N VAL A 92 -12.75 -2.71 -8.55
CA VAL A 92 -13.91 -3.34 -9.22
C VAL A 92 -13.86 -4.86 -9.03
N LEU A 93 -12.72 -5.49 -9.34
CA LEU A 93 -12.55 -6.94 -9.20
C LEU A 93 -12.64 -7.39 -7.73
N GLY A 94 -12.02 -6.66 -6.81
CA GLY A 94 -12.08 -6.97 -5.38
C GLY A 94 -13.49 -6.90 -4.82
N LEU A 95 -14.26 -5.89 -5.22
CA LEU A 95 -15.68 -5.79 -4.86
C LEU A 95 -16.50 -6.95 -5.45
N ALA A 96 -16.28 -7.28 -6.73
CA ALA A 96 -16.96 -8.40 -7.39
C ALA A 96 -16.63 -9.73 -6.72
N LEU A 97 -15.36 -9.98 -6.40
CA LEU A 97 -14.93 -11.19 -5.68
C LEU A 97 -15.57 -11.28 -4.29
N MET A 98 -15.61 -10.17 -3.54
CA MET A 98 -16.29 -10.12 -2.24
C MET A 98 -17.78 -10.42 -2.35
N LEU A 99 -18.47 -9.81 -3.31
CA LEU A 99 -19.90 -10.05 -3.54
C LEU A 99 -20.17 -11.50 -3.94
N GLY A 100 -19.37 -12.06 -4.84
CA GLY A 100 -19.49 -13.46 -5.24
C GLY A 100 -19.24 -14.43 -4.07
N ARG A 101 -18.26 -14.11 -3.21
CA ARG A 101 -17.95 -14.91 -2.01
C ARG A 101 -19.04 -14.85 -0.93
N THR A 102 -19.85 -13.80 -0.93
CA THR A 102 -20.99 -13.66 0.00
C THR A 102 -22.34 -14.06 -0.63
N SER A 103 -22.31 -14.56 -1.86
CA SER A 103 -23.49 -15.04 -2.59
C SER A 103 -24.07 -16.31 -1.96
N ASP A 104 -25.36 -16.55 -2.15
CA ASP A 104 -26.03 -17.81 -1.77
C ASP A 104 -25.76 -18.96 -2.74
N ILE A 105 -25.17 -18.67 -3.91
CA ILE A 105 -24.83 -19.63 -4.94
C ILE A 105 -23.52 -20.32 -4.57
N LYS A 106 -23.57 -21.52 -4.00
CA LYS A 106 -22.39 -22.26 -3.51
C LYS A 106 -21.23 -22.41 -4.53
N PRO A 107 -21.44 -22.75 -5.81
CA PRO A 107 -20.35 -22.79 -6.79
C PRO A 107 -19.67 -21.43 -6.97
N LEU A 108 -20.44 -20.34 -7.09
CA LEU A 108 -19.90 -18.99 -7.22
C LEU A 108 -19.09 -18.57 -5.98
N GLN A 109 -19.62 -18.88 -4.79
CA GLN A 109 -18.95 -18.63 -3.53
C GLN A 109 -17.58 -19.33 -3.48
N LEU A 110 -17.52 -20.62 -3.90
CA LEU A 110 -16.29 -21.41 -3.91
C LEU A 110 -15.27 -20.83 -4.90
N VAL A 111 -15.70 -20.56 -6.13
CA VAL A 111 -14.81 -19.98 -7.16
C VAL A 111 -14.24 -18.64 -6.71
N CYS A 112 -15.09 -17.72 -6.21
CA CYS A 112 -14.61 -16.42 -5.74
C CYS A 112 -13.69 -16.53 -4.53
N ARG A 113 -13.89 -17.53 -3.65
CA ARG A 113 -12.97 -17.82 -2.54
C ARG A 113 -11.61 -18.25 -3.05
N VAL A 114 -11.57 -19.26 -3.91
CA VAL A 114 -10.33 -19.80 -4.47
C VAL A 114 -9.56 -18.73 -5.24
N LEU A 115 -10.25 -17.93 -6.08
CA LEU A 115 -9.61 -16.82 -6.80
C LEU A 115 -9.06 -15.73 -5.86
N THR A 116 -9.81 -15.37 -4.82
CA THR A 116 -9.36 -14.39 -3.82
C THR A 116 -8.09 -14.88 -3.11
N ASP A 117 -8.10 -16.12 -2.65
CA ASP A 117 -6.97 -16.71 -1.93
C ASP A 117 -5.74 -16.87 -2.86
N PHE A 118 -5.96 -17.26 -4.13
CA PHE A 118 -4.91 -17.35 -5.14
C PHE A 118 -4.29 -15.98 -5.44
N PHE A 119 -5.09 -14.97 -5.77
CA PHE A 119 -4.58 -13.63 -6.12
C PHE A 119 -3.84 -12.97 -4.95
N ARG A 120 -4.30 -13.19 -3.73
CA ARG A 120 -3.63 -12.67 -2.53
C ARG A 120 -2.39 -13.47 -2.14
N GLY A 121 -2.37 -14.76 -2.41
CA GLY A 121 -1.29 -15.66 -2.02
C GLY A 121 -0.08 -15.61 -2.95
N VAL A 122 -0.27 -15.23 -4.21
CA VAL A 122 0.81 -15.17 -5.21
C VAL A 122 1.43 -13.77 -5.22
N PRO A 123 2.76 -13.64 -5.06
CA PRO A 123 3.45 -12.35 -5.18
C PRO A 123 3.23 -11.69 -6.55
N SER A 124 2.99 -10.38 -6.58
CA SER A 124 2.76 -9.59 -7.81
C SER A 124 3.89 -9.75 -8.83
N LEU A 125 5.13 -9.91 -8.36
CA LEU A 125 6.28 -10.18 -9.20
C LEU A 125 6.14 -11.49 -10.01
N LEU A 126 5.65 -12.57 -9.39
CA LEU A 126 5.44 -13.84 -10.07
C LEU A 126 4.33 -13.75 -11.12
N PHE A 127 3.26 -13.03 -10.83
CA PHE A 127 2.23 -12.74 -11.84
C PHE A 127 2.82 -11.96 -13.02
N THR A 128 3.69 -10.97 -12.75
CA THR A 128 4.34 -10.18 -13.82
C THR A 128 5.23 -11.06 -14.68
N TYR A 129 6.02 -11.96 -14.09
CA TYR A 129 6.81 -12.94 -14.85
C TYR A 129 5.93 -13.88 -15.67
N PHE A 130 4.80 -14.35 -15.13
CA PHE A 130 3.86 -15.17 -15.87
C PHE A 130 3.33 -14.43 -17.10
N PHE A 131 2.89 -13.18 -16.95
CA PHE A 131 2.41 -12.38 -18.07
C PHE A 131 3.50 -12.11 -19.11
N PHE A 132 4.74 -11.89 -18.67
CA PHE A 132 5.87 -11.60 -19.55
C PHE A 132 6.41 -12.83 -20.27
N LEU A 133 6.53 -13.96 -19.59
CA LEU A 133 7.18 -15.16 -20.14
C LEU A 133 6.22 -16.16 -20.76
N VAL A 134 5.02 -16.30 -20.19
CA VAL A 134 4.10 -17.37 -20.58
C VAL A 134 3.10 -16.90 -21.65
N LEU A 135 2.48 -15.72 -21.49
CA LEU A 135 1.47 -15.26 -22.45
C LEU A 135 1.97 -15.18 -23.90
N PRO A 136 3.19 -14.68 -24.18
CA PRO A 136 3.72 -14.64 -25.55
C PRO A 136 3.85 -16.02 -26.20
N GLN A 137 4.10 -17.08 -25.42
CA GLN A 137 4.17 -18.46 -25.94
C GLN A 137 2.81 -18.91 -26.51
N TYR A 138 1.72 -18.38 -25.98
CA TYR A 138 0.35 -18.60 -26.49
C TYR A 138 -0.08 -17.57 -27.51
N LYS A 139 0.87 -16.80 -28.10
CA LYS A 139 0.62 -15.73 -29.08
C LYS A 139 -0.24 -14.58 -28.54
N ILE A 140 -0.29 -14.41 -27.22
CA ILE A 140 -0.96 -13.29 -26.56
C ILE A 140 0.08 -12.19 -26.31
N ALA A 141 0.19 -11.25 -27.27
CA ALA A 141 1.08 -10.12 -27.15
C ALA A 141 0.34 -8.94 -26.49
N LEU A 142 0.75 -8.59 -25.29
CA LEU A 142 0.24 -7.42 -24.59
C LEU A 142 1.31 -6.30 -24.58
N PRO A 143 0.93 -5.01 -24.72
CA PRO A 143 1.83 -3.90 -24.42
C PRO A 143 2.37 -3.99 -23.00
N SER A 144 3.62 -3.52 -22.79
CA SER A 144 4.29 -3.57 -21.46
C SER A 144 3.47 -2.92 -20.35
N PHE A 145 2.68 -1.89 -20.68
CA PHE A 145 1.72 -1.28 -19.75
C PHE A 145 0.73 -2.31 -19.18
N TRP A 146 0.11 -3.13 -20.00
CA TRP A 146 -0.85 -4.14 -19.57
C TRP A 146 -0.18 -5.37 -18.96
N MET A 147 1.04 -5.72 -19.42
CA MET A 147 1.85 -6.78 -18.81
C MET A 147 2.25 -6.45 -17.36
N LEU A 148 2.28 -5.17 -16.99
CA LEU A 148 2.50 -4.73 -15.62
C LEU A 148 1.18 -4.49 -14.87
N THR A 149 0.25 -3.78 -15.49
CA THR A 149 -0.98 -3.31 -14.83
C THR A 149 -1.88 -4.46 -14.38
N LEU A 150 -2.08 -5.48 -15.25
CA LEU A 150 -2.97 -6.59 -14.94
C LEU A 150 -2.47 -7.47 -13.77
N PRO A 151 -1.20 -7.91 -13.74
CA PRO A 151 -0.66 -8.64 -12.59
C PRO A 151 -0.80 -7.90 -11.26
N VAL A 152 -0.44 -6.61 -11.25
CA VAL A 152 -0.56 -5.77 -10.07
C VAL A 152 -2.03 -5.62 -9.64
N ALA A 153 -2.93 -5.43 -10.61
CA ALA A 153 -4.36 -5.34 -10.34
C ALA A 153 -4.95 -6.64 -9.76
N LEU A 154 -4.55 -7.81 -10.28
CA LEU A 154 -5.03 -9.10 -9.80
C LEU A 154 -4.57 -9.36 -8.35
N ALA A 155 -3.28 -9.14 -8.06
CA ALA A 155 -2.75 -9.27 -6.70
C ALA A 155 -3.48 -8.33 -5.72
N ALA A 156 -3.65 -7.06 -6.10
CA ALA A 156 -4.35 -6.08 -5.29
C ALA A 156 -5.84 -6.40 -5.13
N ALA A 157 -6.50 -6.97 -6.15
CA ALA A 157 -7.92 -7.36 -6.09
C ALA A 157 -8.18 -8.42 -5.01
N GLY A 158 -7.28 -9.40 -4.87
CA GLY A 158 -7.37 -10.41 -3.81
C GLY A 158 -7.35 -9.78 -2.41
N VAL A 159 -6.45 -8.82 -2.17
CA VAL A 159 -6.36 -8.10 -0.89
C VAL A 159 -7.58 -7.21 -0.68
N LEU A 160 -8.02 -6.47 -1.72
CA LEU A 160 -9.20 -5.60 -1.64
C LEU A 160 -10.49 -6.38 -1.39
N ALA A 161 -10.63 -7.59 -1.92
CA ALA A 161 -11.78 -8.44 -1.62
C ALA A 161 -11.89 -8.73 -0.11
N GLU A 162 -10.79 -8.98 0.57
CA GLU A 162 -10.76 -9.18 2.03
C GLU A 162 -11.00 -7.87 2.79
N ILE A 163 -10.46 -6.75 2.32
CA ILE A 163 -10.73 -5.44 2.92
C ILE A 163 -12.23 -5.13 2.84
N PHE A 164 -12.87 -5.32 1.69
CA PHE A 164 -14.32 -5.15 1.56
C PHE A 164 -15.11 -6.08 2.48
N ARG A 165 -14.70 -7.36 2.56
CA ARG A 165 -15.32 -8.34 3.45
C ARG A 165 -15.21 -7.94 4.92
N ALA A 166 -14.04 -7.46 5.34
CA ALA A 166 -13.84 -6.96 6.70
C ALA A 166 -14.76 -5.75 6.99
N GLY A 167 -14.90 -4.84 6.02
CA GLY A 167 -15.80 -3.70 6.14
C GLY A 167 -17.28 -4.12 6.28
N VAL A 168 -17.74 -5.07 5.48
CA VAL A 168 -19.08 -5.62 5.58
C VAL A 168 -19.33 -6.25 6.97
N ASN A 169 -18.37 -7.01 7.48
CA ASN A 169 -18.46 -7.64 8.80
C ASN A 169 -18.40 -6.64 9.97
N ALA A 170 -17.88 -5.43 9.74
CA ALA A 170 -17.81 -4.38 10.75
C ALA A 170 -19.16 -3.62 10.92
N VAL A 171 -20.10 -3.79 9.99
CA VAL A 171 -21.43 -3.18 10.10
C VAL A 171 -22.22 -3.86 11.23
N PRO A 172 -22.81 -3.11 12.17
CA PRO A 172 -23.57 -3.69 13.28
C PRO A 172 -24.73 -4.57 12.78
N ARG A 173 -24.86 -5.78 13.33
CA ARG A 173 -25.90 -6.74 12.93
C ARG A 173 -27.31 -6.18 13.01
N GLY A 174 -27.60 -5.34 14.02
CA GLY A 174 -28.89 -4.69 14.17
C GLY A 174 -29.35 -3.86 12.95
N GLN A 175 -28.39 -3.33 12.14
CA GLN A 175 -28.72 -2.66 10.87
C GLN A 175 -29.32 -3.63 9.85
N VAL A 176 -28.78 -4.85 9.79
CA VAL A 176 -29.28 -5.90 8.90
C VAL A 176 -30.61 -6.44 9.39
N GLU A 177 -30.75 -6.69 10.70
CA GLU A 177 -31.94 -7.22 11.33
C GLU A 177 -33.13 -6.23 11.19
N ALA A 178 -32.89 -4.93 11.45
CA ALA A 178 -33.91 -3.88 11.24
C ALA A 178 -34.35 -3.80 9.78
N ALA A 179 -33.43 -3.89 8.84
CA ALA A 179 -33.75 -3.87 7.41
C ALA A 179 -34.54 -5.13 6.98
N GLN A 180 -34.25 -6.28 7.57
CA GLN A 180 -35.02 -7.52 7.36
C GLN A 180 -36.43 -7.40 7.91
N ALA A 181 -36.59 -6.82 9.11
CA ALA A 181 -37.90 -6.57 9.72
C ALA A 181 -38.78 -5.66 8.86
N LEU A 182 -38.18 -4.74 8.09
CA LEU A 182 -38.87 -3.88 7.10
C LEU A 182 -39.14 -4.59 5.76
N GLY A 183 -38.86 -5.89 5.65
CA GLY A 183 -39.10 -6.67 4.43
C GLY A 183 -38.19 -6.36 3.26
N LEU A 184 -37.03 -5.74 3.50
CA LEU A 184 -36.07 -5.44 2.43
C LEU A 184 -35.39 -6.73 1.91
N SER A 185 -35.28 -6.85 0.58
CA SER A 185 -34.56 -7.95 -0.04
C SER A 185 -33.05 -7.90 0.28
N LYS A 186 -32.37 -9.06 0.29
CA LYS A 186 -30.93 -9.20 0.57
C LYS A 186 -30.08 -8.23 -0.28
N ALA A 187 -30.39 -8.10 -1.57
CA ALA A 187 -29.70 -7.16 -2.44
C ALA A 187 -29.88 -5.70 -1.97
N LYS A 188 -31.11 -5.28 -1.62
CA LYS A 188 -31.37 -3.93 -1.10
C LYS A 188 -30.62 -3.68 0.21
N ILE A 189 -30.60 -4.66 1.11
CA ILE A 189 -29.84 -4.59 2.37
C ILE A 189 -28.35 -4.41 2.07
N THR A 190 -27.79 -5.26 1.20
CA THR A 190 -26.35 -5.20 0.85
C THR A 190 -25.98 -3.85 0.23
N PHE A 191 -26.68 -3.42 -0.83
CA PHE A 191 -26.26 -2.23 -1.59
C PHE A 191 -26.70 -0.90 -0.98
N LYS A 192 -27.86 -0.84 -0.28
CA LYS A 192 -28.39 0.42 0.27
C LYS A 192 -28.03 0.66 1.73
N ILE A 193 -27.74 -0.39 2.51
CA ILE A 193 -27.51 -0.28 3.95
C ILE A 193 -26.09 -0.67 4.33
N VAL A 194 -25.67 -1.89 3.98
CA VAL A 194 -24.39 -2.45 4.44
C VAL A 194 -23.21 -1.83 3.69
N LEU A 195 -23.21 -1.86 2.37
CA LEU A 195 -22.07 -1.44 1.56
C LEU A 195 -21.69 0.04 1.75
N PRO A 196 -22.62 1.02 1.81
CA PRO A 196 -22.28 2.41 2.06
C PRO A 196 -21.64 2.63 3.44
N GLN A 197 -22.08 1.89 4.47
CA GLN A 197 -21.49 1.94 5.80
C GLN A 197 -20.13 1.23 5.82
N ALA A 198 -20.03 0.04 5.23
CA ALA A 198 -18.79 -0.73 5.11
C ALA A 198 -17.67 0.08 4.45
N ILE A 199 -17.96 0.78 3.35
CA ILE A 199 -16.99 1.61 2.63
C ILE A 199 -16.40 2.67 3.57
N ARG A 200 -17.21 3.33 4.40
CA ARG A 200 -16.70 4.33 5.35
C ARG A 200 -15.71 3.74 6.34
N PHE A 201 -15.94 2.52 6.83
CA PHE A 201 -15.03 1.85 7.78
C PHE A 201 -13.71 1.46 7.14
N ILE A 202 -13.69 1.13 5.85
CA ILE A 202 -12.50 0.62 5.16
C ILE A 202 -11.70 1.70 4.41
N ILE A 203 -12.14 2.96 4.36
CA ILE A 203 -11.40 4.06 3.69
C ILE A 203 -9.91 4.06 4.07
N PRO A 204 -9.52 3.99 5.35
CA PRO A 204 -8.09 3.97 5.72
C PRO A 204 -7.35 2.78 5.12
N SER A 205 -7.98 1.60 5.09
CA SER A 205 -7.40 0.37 4.53
C SER A 205 -7.30 0.44 3.00
N LEU A 206 -8.29 1.02 2.31
CA LEU A 206 -8.26 1.23 0.86
C LEU A 206 -7.07 2.11 0.46
N ILE A 207 -6.82 3.16 1.23
CA ILE A 207 -5.72 4.08 0.95
C ILE A 207 -4.37 3.44 1.27
N SER A 208 -4.28 2.68 2.36
CA SER A 208 -3.08 1.89 2.66
C SER A 208 -2.78 0.90 1.53
N GLN A 209 -3.81 0.29 0.94
CA GLN A 209 -3.66 -0.60 -0.21
C GLN A 209 -3.19 0.15 -1.47
N LEU A 210 -3.62 1.39 -1.69
CA LEU A 210 -3.10 2.20 -2.79
C LEU A 210 -1.59 2.44 -2.68
N VAL A 211 -1.08 2.67 -1.47
CA VAL A 211 0.38 2.77 -1.22
C VAL A 211 1.09 1.46 -1.60
N VAL A 212 0.48 0.30 -1.30
CA VAL A 212 1.03 -1.01 -1.71
C VAL A 212 1.04 -1.13 -3.23
N VAL A 213 -0.05 -0.78 -3.91
CA VAL A 213 -0.14 -0.81 -5.38
C VAL A 213 0.96 0.06 -6.02
N VAL A 214 1.21 1.27 -5.51
CA VAL A 214 2.30 2.13 -5.99
C VAL A 214 3.67 1.46 -5.80
N LYS A 215 3.91 0.76 -4.70
CA LYS A 215 5.16 0.01 -4.50
C LYS A 215 5.26 -1.19 -5.44
N ASP A 216 4.16 -1.88 -5.70
CA ASP A 216 4.12 -3.04 -6.59
C ASP A 216 4.43 -2.68 -8.05
N THR A 217 4.26 -1.42 -8.47
CA THR A 217 4.70 -1.00 -9.82
C THR A 217 6.21 -1.08 -9.99
N THR A 218 7.01 -1.10 -8.92
CA THR A 218 8.48 -1.20 -9.00
C THR A 218 8.98 -2.43 -9.74
N VAL A 219 8.13 -3.45 -9.94
CA VAL A 219 8.45 -4.63 -10.77
C VAL A 219 8.41 -4.36 -12.29
N ALA A 220 8.14 -3.12 -12.70
CA ALA A 220 8.05 -2.66 -14.09
C ALA A 220 9.30 -3.00 -14.92
N TYR A 221 10.45 -3.10 -14.28
CA TYR A 221 11.70 -3.47 -14.93
C TYR A 221 11.66 -4.85 -15.59
N VAL A 222 10.82 -5.77 -15.11
CA VAL A 222 10.66 -7.11 -15.70
C VAL A 222 10.13 -7.02 -17.13
N VAL A 223 9.22 -6.08 -17.37
CA VAL A 223 8.54 -5.88 -18.67
C VAL A 223 9.06 -4.65 -19.42
N SER A 224 10.14 -4.05 -18.94
CA SER A 224 10.76 -2.82 -19.50
C SER A 224 9.75 -1.66 -19.67
N TYR A 225 8.74 -1.58 -18.81
CA TYR A 225 7.82 -0.45 -18.83
C TYR A 225 8.48 0.78 -18.19
N PRO A 226 8.41 1.98 -18.83
CA PRO A 226 9.09 3.18 -18.36
C PRO A 226 8.37 3.79 -17.13
N ASP A 227 8.52 3.15 -15.97
CA ASP A 227 8.17 3.68 -14.67
C ASP A 227 9.38 4.32 -13.97
N LEU A 228 9.18 4.83 -12.76
CA LEU A 228 10.24 5.46 -11.98
C LEU A 228 11.41 4.50 -11.70
N MET A 229 11.13 3.22 -11.42
CA MET A 229 12.16 2.23 -11.11
C MET A 229 12.92 1.79 -12.36
N GLN A 230 12.23 1.62 -13.49
CA GLN A 230 12.88 1.30 -14.76
C GLN A 230 13.77 2.47 -15.22
N ASN A 231 13.29 3.71 -15.14
CA ASN A 231 14.09 4.88 -15.47
C ASN A 231 15.31 5.02 -14.55
N ALA A 232 15.17 4.69 -13.26
CA ALA A 232 16.30 4.61 -12.33
C ALA A 232 17.36 3.60 -12.81
N ARG A 233 16.94 2.39 -13.24
CA ARG A 233 17.86 1.38 -13.76
C ARG A 233 18.62 1.84 -15.01
N VAL A 234 17.94 2.57 -15.89
CA VAL A 234 18.59 3.18 -17.06
C VAL A 234 19.69 4.17 -16.62
N LEU A 235 19.41 5.01 -15.63
CA LEU A 235 20.42 5.93 -15.07
C LEU A 235 21.58 5.15 -14.43
N ILE A 236 21.31 4.10 -13.67
CA ILE A 236 22.35 3.26 -13.07
C ILE A 236 23.26 2.70 -14.15
N THR A 237 22.70 2.16 -15.23
CA THR A 237 23.49 1.56 -16.33
C THR A 237 24.32 2.61 -17.08
N ASN A 238 23.79 3.82 -17.28
CA ASN A 238 24.47 4.88 -18.04
C ASN A 238 25.58 5.57 -17.25
N TYR A 239 25.46 5.66 -15.92
CA TYR A 239 26.37 6.42 -15.08
C TYR A 239 27.13 5.55 -14.06
N ASP A 240 26.92 4.24 -14.06
CA ASP A 240 27.47 3.28 -13.05
C ASP A 240 27.22 3.71 -11.60
N ALA A 241 26.09 4.40 -11.37
CA ALA A 241 25.76 5.16 -10.16
C ALA A 241 24.67 4.47 -9.32
N LEU A 242 24.88 3.20 -8.93
CA LEU A 242 23.90 2.37 -8.26
C LEU A 242 23.44 2.97 -6.92
N VAL A 243 24.39 3.38 -6.08
CA VAL A 243 24.05 3.84 -4.72
C VAL A 243 23.35 5.18 -4.75
N SER A 244 23.86 6.17 -5.49
CA SER A 244 23.28 7.51 -5.56
C SER A 244 21.87 7.49 -6.17
N VAL A 245 21.66 6.72 -7.26
CA VAL A 245 20.35 6.61 -7.89
C VAL A 245 19.35 5.94 -6.94
N TYR A 246 19.69 4.79 -6.33
CA TYR A 246 18.75 4.14 -5.42
C TYR A 246 18.46 4.97 -4.17
N LEU A 247 19.40 5.75 -3.64
CA LEU A 247 19.13 6.69 -2.54
C LEU A 247 18.11 7.77 -2.96
N VAL A 248 18.31 8.39 -4.12
CA VAL A 248 17.37 9.41 -4.64
C VAL A 248 15.99 8.79 -4.89
N ILE A 249 15.93 7.62 -5.52
CA ILE A 249 14.66 6.91 -5.78
C ILE A 249 13.96 6.52 -4.49
N ALA A 250 14.69 6.04 -3.49
CA ALA A 250 14.11 5.72 -2.18
C ALA A 250 13.48 6.96 -1.53
N VAL A 251 14.15 8.12 -1.59
CA VAL A 251 13.60 9.39 -1.09
C VAL A 251 12.33 9.76 -1.87
N ILE A 252 12.33 9.63 -3.20
CA ILE A 252 11.13 9.92 -4.01
C ILE A 252 9.97 9.01 -3.62
N TYR A 253 10.18 7.70 -3.49
CA TYR A 253 9.12 6.78 -3.04
C TYR A 253 8.63 7.08 -1.62
N ILE A 254 9.52 7.45 -0.70
CA ILE A 254 9.12 7.90 0.65
C ILE A 254 8.22 9.13 0.56
N LEU A 255 8.59 10.13 -0.23
CA LEU A 255 7.78 11.35 -0.41
C LEU A 255 6.42 11.04 -1.03
N ILE A 256 6.35 10.18 -2.04
CA ILE A 256 5.10 9.72 -2.65
C ILE A 256 4.21 9.06 -1.58
N ASN A 257 4.77 8.14 -0.79
CA ASN A 257 4.03 7.44 0.25
C ASN A 257 3.54 8.37 1.35
N VAL A 258 4.37 9.34 1.77
CA VAL A 258 3.98 10.38 2.74
C VAL A 258 2.85 11.25 2.18
N ALA A 259 2.93 11.65 0.91
CA ALA A 259 1.89 12.45 0.26
C ALA A 259 0.56 11.69 0.19
N ILE A 260 0.58 10.42 -0.23
CA ILE A 260 -0.61 9.55 -0.27
C ILE A 260 -1.19 9.40 1.13
N ASN A 261 -0.37 9.11 2.14
CA ASN A 261 -0.84 8.96 3.52
C ASN A 261 -1.46 10.25 4.09
N LYS A 262 -0.86 11.42 3.80
CA LYS A 262 -1.44 12.71 4.22
C LYS A 262 -2.78 12.98 3.54
N ALA A 263 -2.87 12.73 2.23
CA ALA A 263 -4.14 12.83 1.50
C ALA A 263 -5.19 11.86 2.09
N ALA A 264 -4.76 10.68 2.48
CA ALA A 264 -5.57 9.68 3.17
C ALA A 264 -6.21 10.18 4.46
N VAL A 265 -5.36 10.67 5.35
CA VAL A 265 -5.79 11.22 6.63
C VAL A 265 -6.77 12.38 6.42
N TYR A 266 -6.49 13.26 5.48
CA TYR A 266 -7.39 14.37 5.14
C TYR A 266 -8.77 13.89 4.66
N VAL A 267 -8.82 12.94 3.72
CA VAL A 267 -10.08 12.36 3.22
C VAL A 267 -10.83 11.64 4.34
N SER A 268 -10.14 10.86 5.17
CA SER A 268 -10.73 10.14 6.29
C SER A 268 -11.40 11.10 7.30
N HIS A 269 -10.74 12.19 7.65
CA HIS A 269 -11.34 13.21 8.54
C HIS A 269 -12.59 13.84 7.92
N LYS A 270 -12.57 14.15 6.62
CA LYS A 270 -13.70 14.78 5.94
C LYS A 270 -14.90 13.85 5.76
N THR A 271 -14.70 12.54 5.67
CA THR A 271 -15.75 11.53 5.50
C THR A 271 -16.29 10.97 6.81
N GLY A 272 -15.79 11.44 7.96
CA GLY A 272 -16.19 10.94 9.27
C GLY A 272 -15.75 9.49 9.55
N ALA A 273 -14.84 8.96 8.75
CA ALA A 273 -14.19 7.68 9.01
C ALA A 273 -13.21 7.85 10.17
N THR A 274 -13.59 7.35 11.36
CA THR A 274 -12.73 7.46 12.56
C THR A 274 -11.51 6.57 12.37
N ILE A 275 -10.34 7.17 12.19
CA ILE A 275 -9.09 6.43 12.33
C ILE A 275 -8.90 6.18 13.83
N ILE A 276 -9.18 4.95 14.27
CA ILE A 276 -8.79 4.50 15.61
C ILE A 276 -7.25 4.47 15.59
N ARG A 277 -6.65 5.46 16.27
CA ARG A 277 -5.20 5.51 16.51
C ARG A 277 -4.81 4.63 17.68
#